data_3fbb36377f00bba6d3c8d026bfd81f61
#
_entry.id   3fbb36377f00bba6d3c8d026bfd81f61
#
_cell.length_a   1.000
_cell.length_b   1.000
_cell.length_c   1.000
_cell.angle_alpha   90.00
_cell.angle_beta   90.00
_cell.angle_gamma   90.00
#
_symmetry.space_group_name_H-M   'P 1'
#
loop_
_entity.id
_entity.type
_entity.pdbx_description
1 polymer ?
#
loop_
_entity_poly.entity_id
_entity_poly.type
_entity_poly.pdbx_seq_one_letter_code
_entity_poly.pdbx_strand_id
1 'polypeptide(L)'
;HNSRRPPSLPTYPIHPATEILHQLAKRRDLGVKALQMEDEIAGVCSAIGASFSGSLAVTSTSGPGLALKSEGIGLAVIAELPLVIVDVQRGGPSTGLPTKTEQTDLMQALYGRNGESPVVVVAAATPTDCFTMAYEASRIAMEHMTPVILLTDAFIGNGSSAWRIPEASELPAINPPLLSAERLADGWQPYARNEETLARYWAIPGTEGAAHRVGGLEKDYNTGAISIDPVNHEKMVMARREKIARIADDIPALDVIEAEGADTILIGWGGTYGHLRTAAAELCAAGTPMAFAHFNYINPLPANTAEVLRHYKKVIVAELNTGMFADYLQCKFPDLDIKRINKIQGQPFLVSEVVDRVNEIMEEK
;
A
#
# COMPACT_ATOMS: atom_id res chain seq x y z
N HIS A 1 20.42 10.12 -18.45
CA HIS A 1 20.99 8.87 -17.92
C HIS A 1 20.13 8.40 -16.73
N ASN A 2 19.14 7.57 -17.03
CA ASN A 2 18.41 6.83 -15.99
C ASN A 2 19.39 5.87 -15.31
N SER A 3 19.99 6.30 -14.21
CA SER A 3 20.77 5.39 -13.37
C SER A 3 19.80 4.37 -12.81
N ARG A 4 19.76 3.17 -13.41
CA ARG A 4 19.00 2.04 -12.91
C ARG A 4 19.44 1.80 -11.47
N ARG A 5 18.56 2.08 -10.52
CA ARG A 5 18.78 1.78 -9.11
C ARG A 5 18.43 0.33 -8.90
N PRO A 6 19.38 -0.57 -8.68
CA PRO A 6 19.05 -1.97 -8.51
C PRO A 6 18.22 -2.15 -7.24
N PRO A 7 17.14 -2.96 -7.33
CA PRO A 7 16.34 -3.26 -6.15
C PRO A 7 17.16 -4.04 -5.13
N SER A 8 16.93 -3.73 -3.86
CA SER A 8 17.51 -4.43 -2.72
C SER A 8 16.40 -5.04 -1.90
N LEU A 9 16.44 -6.36 -1.69
CA LEU A 9 15.46 -7.14 -0.92
C LEU A 9 16.13 -7.81 0.28
N PRO A 10 16.38 -7.11 1.38
CA PRO A 10 16.66 -7.74 2.67
C PRO A 10 15.33 -8.20 3.28
N THR A 11 15.20 -9.50 3.50
CA THR A 11 13.95 -10.06 4.03
C THR A 11 14.20 -11.36 4.80
N TYR A 12 13.23 -11.75 5.64
CA TYR A 12 13.19 -13.03 6.31
C TYR A 12 12.16 -13.94 5.62
N PRO A 13 12.47 -15.23 5.37
CA PRO A 13 11.55 -16.15 4.73
C PRO A 13 10.33 -16.44 5.62
N ILE A 14 9.14 -16.18 5.11
CA ILE A 14 7.87 -16.50 5.76
C ILE A 14 6.80 -16.85 4.72
N HIS A 15 6.08 -17.96 4.89
CA HIS A 15 4.98 -18.32 4.00
C HIS A 15 3.76 -17.40 4.22
N PRO A 16 3.12 -16.93 3.11
CA PRO A 16 3.38 -17.28 1.70
C PRO A 16 4.33 -16.31 0.95
N ALA A 17 5.05 -15.42 1.62
CA ALA A 17 5.90 -14.38 0.99
C ALA A 17 7.29 -14.90 0.54
N THR A 18 7.72 -16.08 0.93
CA THR A 18 9.08 -16.62 0.67
C THR A 18 9.44 -16.67 -0.82
N GLU A 19 8.47 -16.95 -1.70
CA GLU A 19 8.73 -17.06 -3.14
C GLU A 19 9.23 -15.75 -3.77
N ILE A 20 8.88 -14.60 -3.20
CA ILE A 20 9.42 -13.30 -3.63
C ILE A 20 10.94 -13.28 -3.48
N LEU A 21 11.46 -13.72 -2.33
CA LEU A 21 12.90 -13.85 -2.09
C LEU A 21 13.54 -14.81 -3.08
N HIS A 22 12.96 -16.00 -3.28
CA HIS A 22 13.51 -17.02 -4.16
C HIS A 22 13.58 -16.56 -5.62
N GLN A 23 12.57 -15.86 -6.11
CA GLN A 23 12.55 -15.38 -7.49
C GLN A 23 13.54 -14.21 -7.69
N LEU A 24 13.60 -13.26 -6.77
CA LEU A 24 14.51 -12.13 -6.87
C LEU A 24 15.98 -12.55 -6.69
N ALA A 25 16.26 -13.55 -5.88
CA ALA A 25 17.63 -14.08 -5.72
C ALA A 25 18.21 -14.66 -7.02
N LYS A 26 17.36 -15.04 -7.98
CA LYS A 26 17.76 -15.52 -9.31
C LYS A 26 18.12 -14.38 -10.28
N ARG A 27 17.84 -13.13 -9.92
CA ARG A 27 18.00 -11.95 -10.79
C ARG A 27 19.22 -11.09 -10.46
N ARG A 28 20.30 -11.72 -10.05
CA ARG A 28 21.59 -11.02 -9.80
C ARG A 28 22.16 -10.40 -11.08
N ASP A 29 21.86 -10.99 -12.23
CA ASP A 29 22.19 -10.48 -13.57
C ASP A 29 21.59 -9.09 -13.83
N LEU A 30 20.46 -8.77 -13.20
CA LEU A 30 19.80 -7.46 -13.25
C LEU A 30 20.24 -6.51 -12.13
N GLY A 31 21.24 -6.88 -11.35
CA GLY A 31 21.76 -6.09 -10.23
C GLY A 31 20.95 -6.23 -8.93
N VAL A 32 19.97 -7.14 -8.88
CA VAL A 32 19.14 -7.34 -7.67
C VAL A 32 20.01 -7.88 -6.52
N LYS A 33 19.89 -7.25 -5.36
CA LYS A 33 20.55 -7.66 -4.11
C LYS A 33 19.52 -8.29 -3.18
N ALA A 34 19.31 -9.60 -3.30
CA ALA A 34 18.45 -10.36 -2.39
C ALA A 34 19.28 -10.92 -1.24
N LEU A 35 18.87 -10.62 0.00
CA LEU A 35 19.58 -10.98 1.23
C LEU A 35 18.59 -11.64 2.20
N GLN A 36 18.87 -12.87 2.61
CA GLN A 36 18.16 -13.49 3.71
C GLN A 36 18.70 -12.97 5.02
N MET A 37 17.80 -12.45 5.85
CA MET A 37 18.11 -11.92 7.16
C MET A 37 17.76 -12.90 8.27
N GLU A 38 18.20 -12.63 9.51
CA GLU A 38 17.97 -13.47 10.67
C GLU A 38 16.48 -13.50 11.09
N ASP A 39 15.83 -12.33 11.03
CA ASP A 39 14.42 -12.13 11.38
C ASP A 39 13.80 -10.95 10.60
N GLU A 40 12.54 -10.66 10.88
CA GLU A 40 11.80 -9.57 10.25
C GLU A 40 12.32 -8.18 10.63
N ILE A 41 12.83 -8.01 11.85
CA ILE A 41 13.40 -6.74 12.33
C ILE A 41 14.69 -6.46 11.58
N ALA A 42 15.59 -7.44 11.50
CA ALA A 42 16.82 -7.35 10.71
C ALA A 42 16.51 -7.07 9.23
N GLY A 43 15.44 -7.70 8.69
CA GLY A 43 14.96 -7.49 7.32
C GLY A 43 14.57 -6.04 7.05
N VAL A 44 13.71 -5.45 7.87
CA VAL A 44 13.25 -4.07 7.67
C VAL A 44 14.36 -3.05 7.93
N CYS A 45 15.19 -3.25 8.96
CA CYS A 45 16.31 -2.34 9.27
C CYS A 45 17.36 -2.33 8.15
N SER A 46 17.67 -3.50 7.58
CA SER A 46 18.57 -3.59 6.42
C SER A 46 17.98 -2.96 5.17
N ALA A 47 16.66 -3.08 4.96
CA ALA A 47 15.96 -2.41 3.85
C ALA A 47 15.99 -0.88 4.00
N ILE A 48 15.83 -0.35 5.23
CA ILE A 48 15.98 1.08 5.53
C ILE A 48 17.41 1.56 5.20
N GLY A 49 18.43 0.78 5.56
CA GLY A 49 19.82 1.08 5.21
C GLY A 49 20.08 1.07 3.70
N ALA A 50 19.49 0.12 2.98
CA ALA A 50 19.54 0.06 1.52
C ALA A 50 18.83 1.27 0.87
N SER A 51 17.67 1.65 1.39
CA SER A 51 16.95 2.86 0.98
C SER A 51 17.82 4.10 1.22
N PHE A 52 18.33 4.29 2.42
CA PHE A 52 19.20 5.43 2.73
C PHE A 52 20.38 5.54 1.75
N SER A 53 20.94 4.40 1.33
CA SER A 53 22.06 4.36 0.36
C SER A 53 21.64 4.57 -1.11
N GLY A 54 20.37 4.84 -1.39
CA GLY A 54 19.87 5.18 -2.72
C GLY A 54 19.30 4.02 -3.54
N SER A 55 19.06 2.86 -2.95
CA SER A 55 18.42 1.73 -3.62
C SER A 55 16.90 1.81 -3.56
N LEU A 56 16.22 1.21 -4.53
CA LEU A 56 14.82 0.81 -4.35
C LEU A 56 14.80 -0.33 -3.34
N ALA A 57 14.41 -0.04 -2.11
CA ALA A 57 14.39 -1.02 -1.04
C ALA A 57 13.02 -1.66 -0.90
N VAL A 58 13.01 -2.99 -0.84
CA VAL A 58 11.80 -3.80 -0.67
C VAL A 58 12.04 -4.78 0.47
N THR A 59 11.03 -5.07 1.25
CA THR A 59 11.02 -6.22 2.19
C THR A 59 9.68 -6.91 2.10
N SER A 60 9.65 -8.24 2.20
CA SER A 60 8.43 -9.02 2.11
C SER A 60 8.14 -9.73 3.43
N THR A 61 6.85 -9.92 3.73
CA THR A 61 6.41 -10.55 4.97
C THR A 61 4.97 -11.06 4.87
N SER A 62 4.42 -11.47 5.99
CA SER A 62 3.02 -11.78 6.26
C SER A 62 2.65 -11.14 7.60
N GLY A 63 1.40 -11.13 8.00
CA GLY A 63 0.88 -10.41 9.18
C GLY A 63 1.74 -10.47 10.45
N PRO A 64 2.21 -11.65 10.92
CA PRO A 64 3.09 -11.72 12.09
C PRO A 64 4.38 -10.93 11.92
N GLY A 65 4.98 -10.99 10.72
CA GLY A 65 6.21 -10.26 10.46
C GLY A 65 5.97 -8.76 10.21
N LEU A 66 4.78 -8.37 9.71
CA LEU A 66 4.39 -6.96 9.65
C LEU A 66 4.33 -6.35 11.06
N ALA A 67 3.81 -7.11 12.05
CA ALA A 67 3.81 -6.71 13.45
C ALA A 67 5.23 -6.47 14.00
N LEU A 68 6.17 -7.36 13.70
CA LEU A 68 7.57 -7.21 14.10
C LEU A 68 8.29 -6.06 13.40
N LYS A 69 7.87 -5.67 12.21
CA LYS A 69 8.43 -4.56 11.45
C LYS A 69 7.88 -3.17 11.85
N SER A 70 6.88 -3.10 12.71
CA SER A 70 6.12 -1.86 13.01
C SER A 70 7.01 -0.68 13.39
N GLU A 71 7.97 -0.87 14.29
CA GLU A 71 8.89 0.19 14.70
C GLU A 71 9.82 0.61 13.54
N GLY A 72 10.38 -0.34 12.81
CA GLY A 72 11.21 -0.06 11.63
C GLY A 72 10.45 0.74 10.56
N ILE A 73 9.19 0.41 10.31
CA ILE A 73 8.33 1.19 9.40
C ILE A 73 8.16 2.63 9.94
N GLY A 74 7.93 2.79 11.24
CA GLY A 74 7.89 4.10 11.90
C GLY A 74 9.18 4.90 11.72
N LEU A 75 10.34 4.22 11.82
CA LEU A 75 11.65 4.82 11.52
C LEU A 75 11.75 5.30 10.07
N ALA A 76 11.29 4.50 9.10
CA ALA A 76 11.28 4.91 7.70
C ALA A 76 10.35 6.11 7.45
N VAL A 77 9.20 6.19 8.15
CA VAL A 77 8.29 7.35 8.10
C VAL A 77 8.95 8.61 8.62
N ILE A 78 9.53 8.57 9.82
CA ILE A 78 10.14 9.77 10.43
C ILE A 78 11.42 10.20 9.71
N ALA A 79 12.16 9.25 9.15
CA ALA A 79 13.35 9.53 8.33
C ALA A 79 12.98 9.96 6.89
N GLU A 80 11.73 9.81 6.49
CA GLU A 80 11.23 10.07 5.13
C GLU A 80 12.06 9.35 4.07
N LEU A 81 12.11 8.03 4.18
CA LEU A 81 12.84 7.15 3.27
C LEU A 81 11.89 6.28 2.45
N PRO A 82 12.13 6.11 1.14
CA PRO A 82 11.33 5.22 0.29
C PRO A 82 11.53 3.76 0.70
N LEU A 83 10.44 3.04 0.93
CA LEU A 83 10.49 1.63 1.30
C LEU A 83 9.20 0.95 0.83
N VAL A 84 9.30 -0.19 0.17
CA VAL A 84 8.14 -1.03 -0.15
C VAL A 84 8.10 -2.23 0.79
N ILE A 85 6.99 -2.40 1.48
CA ILE A 85 6.72 -3.55 2.34
C ILE A 85 5.63 -4.38 1.68
N VAL A 86 5.98 -5.57 1.19
CA VAL A 86 4.99 -6.49 0.63
C VAL A 86 4.49 -7.40 1.73
N ASP A 87 3.21 -7.27 2.06
CA ASP A 87 2.53 -8.11 3.04
C ASP A 87 1.61 -9.10 2.32
N VAL A 88 1.99 -10.38 2.35
CA VAL A 88 1.17 -11.47 1.80
C VAL A 88 0.31 -12.00 2.93
N GLN A 89 -0.91 -11.50 3.04
CA GLN A 89 -1.83 -11.77 4.13
C GLN A 89 -2.23 -13.24 4.21
N ARG A 90 -2.38 -13.72 5.42
CA ARG A 90 -2.91 -15.06 5.74
C ARG A 90 -3.78 -14.98 6.98
N GLY A 91 -4.62 -16.00 7.21
CA GLY A 91 -5.44 -16.08 8.41
C GLY A 91 -4.60 -16.03 9.68
N GLY A 92 -4.94 -15.10 10.59
CA GLY A 92 -4.33 -14.90 11.89
C GLY A 92 -5.20 -15.47 13.04
N PRO A 93 -4.94 -15.09 14.30
CA PRO A 93 -3.80 -14.32 14.80
C PRO A 93 -2.50 -15.15 14.93
N SER A 94 -1.37 -14.48 15.18
CA SER A 94 -0.03 -15.07 15.25
C SER A 94 0.31 -15.85 13.97
N THR A 95 0.80 -17.08 14.06
CA THR A 95 1.09 -17.92 12.90
C THR A 95 -0.18 -18.44 12.21
N GLY A 96 -1.30 -18.43 12.88
CA GLY A 96 -2.65 -18.63 12.36
C GLY A 96 -2.83 -19.83 11.44
N LEU A 97 -3.41 -19.57 10.28
CA LEU A 97 -3.67 -20.55 9.21
C LEU A 97 -2.64 -20.38 8.08
N PRO A 98 -1.53 -21.12 8.08
CA PRO A 98 -0.52 -20.99 7.02
C PRO A 98 -1.13 -21.22 5.64
N THR A 99 -0.79 -20.37 4.67
CA THR A 99 -1.24 -20.48 3.26
C THR A 99 -2.76 -20.35 3.04
N LYS A 100 -3.53 -19.98 4.07
CA LYS A 100 -4.97 -19.73 3.96
C LYS A 100 -5.23 -18.23 3.85
N THR A 101 -6.08 -17.85 2.89
CA THR A 101 -6.30 -16.45 2.57
C THR A 101 -7.27 -15.78 3.55
N GLU A 102 -6.90 -14.62 4.04
CA GLU A 102 -7.75 -13.65 4.73
C GLU A 102 -7.22 -12.24 4.44
N GLN A 103 -8.01 -11.22 4.79
CA GLN A 103 -7.66 -9.80 4.64
C GLN A 103 -7.61 -9.13 6.02
N THR A 104 -6.94 -9.77 6.98
CA THR A 104 -6.98 -9.42 8.40
C THR A 104 -5.86 -8.51 8.87
N ASP A 105 -4.90 -8.18 7.99
CA ASP A 105 -3.77 -7.30 8.31
C ASP A 105 -4.05 -5.81 7.99
N LEU A 106 -5.24 -5.48 7.46
CA LEU A 106 -5.59 -4.13 7.01
C LEU A 106 -5.42 -3.07 8.10
N MET A 107 -6.01 -3.28 9.28
CA MET A 107 -5.93 -2.30 10.37
C MET A 107 -4.51 -2.16 10.92
N GLN A 108 -3.75 -3.26 10.92
CA GLN A 108 -2.32 -3.22 11.27
C GLN A 108 -1.52 -2.42 10.23
N ALA A 109 -1.80 -2.61 8.93
CA ALA A 109 -1.18 -1.83 7.85
C ALA A 109 -1.50 -0.34 7.97
N LEU A 110 -2.75 0.01 8.30
CA LEU A 110 -3.18 1.39 8.44
C LEU A 110 -2.66 2.06 9.73
N TYR A 111 -2.75 1.38 10.88
CA TYR A 111 -2.59 2.00 12.20
C TYR A 111 -1.62 1.28 13.14
N GLY A 112 -1.05 0.13 12.75
CA GLY A 112 -0.24 -0.72 13.64
C GLY A 112 1.17 -0.21 13.96
N ARG A 113 1.35 1.09 14.14
CA ARG A 113 2.64 1.72 14.51
C ARG A 113 2.44 2.68 15.67
N ASN A 114 3.51 2.93 16.41
CA ASN A 114 3.48 3.96 17.45
C ASN A 114 3.56 5.38 16.85
N GLY A 115 2.96 6.34 17.53
CA GLY A 115 2.92 7.74 17.15
C GLY A 115 2.09 8.01 15.88
N GLU A 116 2.11 9.25 15.42
CA GLU A 116 1.50 9.69 14.17
C GLU A 116 2.39 9.28 12.98
N SER A 117 2.15 8.09 12.47
CA SER A 117 3.00 7.43 11.47
C SER A 117 2.21 7.05 10.21
N PRO A 118 1.81 8.03 9.39
CA PRO A 118 1.02 7.78 8.19
C PRO A 118 1.86 7.06 7.12
N VAL A 119 1.25 6.08 6.45
CA VAL A 119 1.86 5.35 5.34
C VAL A 119 0.86 5.17 4.21
N VAL A 120 1.37 4.97 3.01
CA VAL A 120 0.54 4.56 1.88
C VAL A 120 0.24 3.07 2.00
N VAL A 121 -1.01 2.69 1.75
CA VAL A 121 -1.46 1.30 1.72
C VAL A 121 -2.16 1.06 0.39
N VAL A 122 -1.65 0.11 -0.37
CA VAL A 122 -2.23 -0.34 -1.64
C VAL A 122 -2.46 -1.85 -1.61
N ALA A 123 -3.36 -2.35 -2.44
CA ALA A 123 -3.71 -3.77 -2.47
C ALA A 123 -3.79 -4.28 -3.91
N ALA A 124 -3.22 -5.46 -4.17
CA ALA A 124 -3.31 -6.14 -5.46
C ALA A 124 -4.63 -6.94 -5.56
N ALA A 125 -5.29 -6.88 -6.71
CA ALA A 125 -6.59 -7.48 -6.95
C ALA A 125 -6.53 -8.88 -7.57
N THR A 126 -5.48 -9.19 -8.34
CA THR A 126 -5.30 -10.45 -9.08
C THR A 126 -3.82 -10.85 -9.12
N PRO A 127 -3.48 -12.09 -9.51
CA PRO A 127 -2.07 -12.47 -9.70
C PRO A 127 -1.32 -11.57 -10.70
N THR A 128 -1.95 -11.16 -11.79
CA THR A 128 -1.34 -10.25 -12.77
C THR A 128 -1.22 -8.83 -12.23
N ASP A 129 -2.20 -8.37 -11.46
CA ASP A 129 -2.19 -7.05 -10.83
C ASP A 129 -1.11 -6.90 -9.74
N CYS A 130 -0.60 -8.02 -9.21
CA CYS A 130 0.58 -7.97 -8.32
C CYS A 130 1.77 -7.27 -8.98
N PHE A 131 1.95 -7.41 -10.30
CA PHE A 131 3.00 -6.66 -11.01
C PHE A 131 2.72 -5.16 -11.05
N THR A 132 1.50 -4.80 -11.45
CA THR A 132 1.08 -3.39 -11.55
C THR A 132 1.20 -2.70 -10.21
N MET A 133 0.66 -3.32 -9.15
CA MET A 133 0.68 -2.72 -7.81
C MET A 133 2.06 -2.72 -7.17
N ALA A 134 2.95 -3.70 -7.48
CA ALA A 134 4.34 -3.65 -7.03
C ALA A 134 5.12 -2.51 -7.72
N TYR A 135 4.85 -2.28 -9.01
CA TYR A 135 5.44 -1.17 -9.76
C TYR A 135 4.95 0.17 -9.19
N GLU A 136 3.65 0.30 -8.98
CA GLU A 136 3.00 1.50 -8.44
C GLU A 136 3.45 1.80 -7.01
N ALA A 137 3.51 0.79 -6.15
CA ALA A 137 4.07 0.94 -4.80
C ALA A 137 5.52 1.45 -4.82
N SER A 138 6.31 0.96 -5.80
CA SER A 138 7.70 1.42 -5.99
C SER A 138 7.76 2.86 -6.49
N ARG A 139 6.89 3.24 -7.43
CA ARG A 139 6.77 4.61 -7.93
C ARG A 139 6.43 5.58 -6.81
N ILE A 140 5.34 5.30 -6.10
CA ILE A 140 4.88 6.14 -4.99
C ILE A 140 5.96 6.26 -3.90
N ALA A 141 6.56 5.15 -3.49
CA ALA A 141 7.61 5.18 -2.47
C ALA A 141 8.78 6.08 -2.86
N MET A 142 9.27 5.93 -4.09
CA MET A 142 10.45 6.63 -4.59
C MET A 142 10.19 8.12 -4.85
N GLU A 143 9.03 8.47 -5.42
CA GLU A 143 8.71 9.84 -5.80
C GLU A 143 8.25 10.68 -4.60
N HIS A 144 7.55 10.08 -3.65
CA HIS A 144 7.07 10.78 -2.45
C HIS A 144 7.96 10.59 -1.21
N MET A 145 9.07 9.84 -1.31
CA MET A 145 10.00 9.62 -0.19
C MET A 145 9.28 9.13 1.07
N THR A 146 8.55 8.02 0.95
CA THR A 146 7.69 7.48 2.01
C THR A 146 7.61 5.95 1.94
N PRO A 147 7.37 5.25 3.05
CA PRO A 147 7.02 3.83 3.00
C PRO A 147 5.66 3.60 2.34
N VAL A 148 5.57 2.49 1.60
CA VAL A 148 4.33 1.96 1.01
C VAL A 148 4.17 0.52 1.43
N ILE A 149 3.00 0.17 1.98
CA ILE A 149 2.62 -1.22 2.26
C ILE A 149 1.76 -1.72 1.10
N LEU A 150 2.24 -2.75 0.43
CA LEU A 150 1.50 -3.47 -0.60
C LEU A 150 0.87 -4.72 0.02
N LEU A 151 -0.44 -4.71 0.16
CA LEU A 151 -1.22 -5.85 0.60
C LEU A 151 -1.52 -6.77 -0.57
N THR A 152 -1.22 -8.03 -0.42
CA THR A 152 -1.69 -9.13 -1.23
C THR A 152 -2.16 -10.23 -0.28
N ASP A 153 -2.56 -11.38 -0.77
CA ASP A 153 -3.02 -12.47 0.09
C ASP A 153 -2.64 -13.84 -0.48
N ALA A 154 -2.85 -14.88 0.33
CA ALA A 154 -2.49 -16.25 -0.04
C ALA A 154 -3.27 -16.79 -1.26
N PHE A 155 -4.47 -16.27 -1.55
CA PHE A 155 -5.24 -16.70 -2.73
C PHE A 155 -4.59 -16.21 -4.02
N ILE A 156 -4.32 -14.90 -4.13
CA ILE A 156 -3.68 -14.37 -5.33
C ILE A 156 -2.18 -14.70 -5.39
N GLY A 157 -1.51 -14.84 -4.26
CA GLY A 157 -0.10 -15.24 -4.16
C GLY A 157 0.17 -16.68 -4.61
N ASN A 158 -0.80 -17.59 -4.46
CA ASN A 158 -0.75 -18.96 -4.96
C ASN A 158 -1.52 -19.16 -6.28
N GLY A 159 -2.21 -18.11 -6.73
CA GLY A 159 -2.95 -18.13 -7.98
C GLY A 159 -2.06 -17.96 -9.22
N SER A 160 -2.64 -18.26 -10.37
CA SER A 160 -2.02 -18.01 -11.67
C SER A 160 -3.06 -17.50 -12.65
N SER A 161 -2.66 -16.61 -13.53
CA SER A 161 -3.51 -16.10 -14.61
C SER A 161 -2.69 -15.82 -15.86
N ALA A 162 -3.36 -15.83 -17.02
CA ALA A 162 -2.73 -15.41 -18.26
C ALA A 162 -2.35 -13.93 -18.15
N TRP A 163 -1.14 -13.60 -18.58
CA TRP A 163 -0.61 -12.24 -18.47
C TRP A 163 0.27 -11.89 -19.68
N ARG A 164 0.02 -10.73 -20.26
CA ARG A 164 0.92 -10.15 -21.25
C ARG A 164 1.98 -9.32 -20.50
N ILE A 165 3.23 -9.69 -20.62
CA ILE A 165 4.34 -8.88 -20.08
C ILE A 165 4.31 -7.52 -20.79
N PRO A 166 4.19 -6.41 -20.05
CA PRO A 166 4.18 -5.07 -20.64
C PRO A 166 5.57 -4.74 -21.19
N GLU A 167 5.62 -3.96 -22.26
CA GLU A 167 6.85 -3.36 -22.73
C GLU A 167 7.33 -2.28 -21.76
N ALA A 168 8.65 -2.12 -21.62
CA ALA A 168 9.20 -1.13 -20.70
C ALA A 168 8.74 0.32 -20.99
N SER A 169 8.39 0.61 -22.24
CA SER A 169 7.86 1.90 -22.68
C SER A 169 6.40 2.15 -22.29
N GLU A 170 5.67 1.10 -21.90
CA GLU A 170 4.29 1.20 -21.42
C GLU A 170 4.23 1.56 -19.92
N LEU A 171 5.36 1.45 -19.22
CA LEU A 171 5.43 1.74 -17.79
C LEU A 171 5.79 3.21 -17.57
N PRO A 172 5.09 3.94 -16.68
CA PRO A 172 5.45 5.31 -16.34
C PRO A 172 6.87 5.37 -15.76
N ALA A 173 7.61 6.42 -16.05
CA ALA A 173 8.95 6.59 -15.48
C ALA A 173 8.86 6.83 -13.97
N ILE A 174 9.77 6.25 -13.20
CA ILE A 174 9.91 6.55 -11.77
C ILE A 174 10.98 7.63 -11.60
N ASN A 175 10.57 8.80 -11.08
CA ASN A 175 11.39 10.01 -11.01
C ASN A 175 11.58 10.46 -9.54
N PRO A 176 12.46 9.82 -8.76
CA PRO A 176 12.70 10.23 -7.38
C PRO A 176 13.27 11.66 -7.33
N PRO A 177 12.94 12.45 -6.30
CA PRO A 177 13.38 13.84 -6.15
C PRO A 177 14.86 13.90 -5.70
N LEU A 178 15.77 13.50 -6.58
CA LEU A 178 17.19 13.52 -6.30
C LEU A 178 17.71 14.94 -6.09
N LEU A 179 18.63 15.11 -5.17
CA LEU A 179 19.33 16.37 -4.97
C LEU A 179 20.15 16.70 -6.23
N SER A 180 19.82 17.80 -6.89
CA SER A 180 20.61 18.32 -8.01
C SER A 180 21.78 19.21 -7.53
N ALA A 181 22.82 19.33 -8.36
CA ALA A 181 23.94 20.23 -8.09
C ALA A 181 23.50 21.71 -7.95
N GLU A 182 22.52 22.10 -8.75
CA GLU A 182 21.91 23.45 -8.73
C GLU A 182 21.27 23.75 -7.37
N ARG A 183 20.39 22.83 -6.90
CA ARG A 183 19.72 22.98 -5.61
C ARG A 183 20.70 22.93 -4.43
N LEU A 184 21.75 22.15 -4.55
CA LEU A 184 22.83 22.14 -3.53
C LEU A 184 23.54 23.50 -3.46
N ALA A 185 23.85 24.11 -4.61
CA ALA A 185 24.48 25.43 -4.69
C ALA A 185 23.57 26.55 -4.16
N ASP A 186 22.24 26.41 -4.28
CA ASP A 186 21.24 27.36 -3.77
C ASP A 186 20.98 27.24 -2.27
N GLY A 187 21.79 26.44 -1.55
CA GLY A 187 21.68 26.31 -0.10
C GLY A 187 20.68 25.25 0.37
N TRP A 188 20.68 24.08 -0.30
CA TRP A 188 19.86 22.94 0.09
C TRP A 188 19.96 22.63 1.59
N GLN A 189 18.81 22.26 2.17
CA GLN A 189 18.69 21.75 3.52
C GLN A 189 18.11 20.33 3.51
N PRO A 190 18.54 19.41 4.39
CA PRO A 190 18.23 17.98 4.33
C PRO A 190 16.74 17.62 4.36
N TYR A 191 15.93 18.45 5.02
CA TYR A 191 14.49 18.25 5.13
C TYR A 191 13.66 19.31 4.39
N ALA A 192 14.31 20.19 3.60
CA ALA A 192 13.59 21.03 2.65
C ALA A 192 12.81 20.15 1.65
N ARG A 193 11.54 20.46 1.49
CA ARG A 193 10.59 19.67 0.71
C ARG A 193 10.20 20.36 -0.57
N ASN A 194 9.81 19.57 -1.54
CA ASN A 194 9.07 20.05 -2.70
C ASN A 194 7.71 20.60 -2.25
N GLU A 195 7.28 21.74 -2.76
CA GLU A 195 6.05 22.42 -2.31
C GLU A 195 4.78 21.70 -2.76
N GLU A 196 4.84 20.97 -3.87
CA GLU A 196 3.69 20.24 -4.43
C GLU A 196 3.52 18.87 -3.77
N THR A 197 4.58 18.07 -3.73
CA THR A 197 4.54 16.68 -3.26
C THR A 197 4.87 16.53 -1.77
N LEU A 198 5.47 17.52 -1.14
CA LEU A 198 6.06 17.48 0.20
C LEU A 198 7.15 16.39 0.35
N ALA A 199 7.64 15.83 -0.75
CA ALA A 199 8.80 14.95 -0.73
C ALA A 199 10.09 15.75 -0.48
N ARG A 200 10.94 15.25 0.41
CA ARG A 200 12.26 15.86 0.60
C ARG A 200 13.19 15.50 -0.55
N TYR A 201 14.15 16.37 -0.83
CA TYR A 201 15.16 16.11 -1.85
C TYR A 201 16.19 15.09 -1.35
N TRP A 202 16.33 14.00 -2.08
CA TRP A 202 17.13 12.85 -1.67
C TRP A 202 18.62 13.04 -1.98
N ALA A 203 19.41 13.36 -0.97
CA ALA A 203 20.86 13.33 -1.05
C ALA A 203 21.35 11.91 -0.70
N ILE A 204 21.98 11.27 -1.66
CA ILE A 204 22.54 9.92 -1.47
C ILE A 204 23.92 10.02 -0.81
N PRO A 205 24.27 9.12 0.13
CA PRO A 205 25.60 9.09 0.72
C PRO A 205 26.72 9.10 -0.34
N GLY A 206 27.70 9.98 -0.17
CA GLY A 206 28.76 10.23 -1.15
C GLY A 206 28.50 11.42 -2.07
N THR A 207 27.34 12.06 -2.03
CA THR A 207 27.12 13.35 -2.71
C THR A 207 27.96 14.43 -2.04
N GLU A 208 28.92 14.98 -2.79
CA GLU A 208 29.83 16.01 -2.29
C GLU A 208 29.06 17.26 -1.81
N GLY A 209 29.41 17.78 -0.65
CA GLY A 209 28.73 18.94 -0.05
C GLY A 209 27.37 18.67 0.59
N ALA A 210 26.83 17.44 0.47
CA ALA A 210 25.51 17.09 1.00
C ALA A 210 25.56 16.20 2.24
N ALA A 211 26.63 16.24 3.02
CA ALA A 211 26.74 15.49 4.27
C ALA A 211 25.66 15.94 5.26
N HIS A 212 24.85 15.03 5.75
CA HIS A 212 23.79 15.32 6.70
C HIS A 212 23.45 14.12 7.57
N ARG A 213 22.69 14.36 8.63
CA ARG A 213 22.21 13.34 9.55
C ARG A 213 20.78 12.93 9.20
N VAL A 214 20.54 11.61 9.22
CA VAL A 214 19.20 11.02 9.21
C VAL A 214 19.08 10.12 10.45
N GLY A 215 17.94 10.19 11.14
CA GLY A 215 17.72 9.39 12.35
C GLY A 215 16.28 9.42 12.81
N GLY A 216 15.97 8.61 13.84
CA GLY A 216 14.63 8.41 14.36
C GLY A 216 14.12 9.47 15.34
N LEU A 217 14.96 10.40 15.78
CA LEU A 217 14.52 11.53 16.60
C LEU A 217 13.83 12.58 15.74
N GLU A 218 12.91 13.36 16.33
CA GLU A 218 12.29 14.47 15.63
C GLU A 218 13.32 15.53 15.25
N LYS A 219 13.09 16.17 14.13
CA LYS A 219 14.03 17.05 13.46
C LYS A 219 13.36 18.39 13.15
N ASP A 220 14.17 19.41 13.10
CA ASP A 220 13.78 20.70 12.54
C ASP A 220 13.29 20.53 11.10
N TYR A 221 12.23 21.25 10.78
CA TYR A 221 11.47 21.12 9.54
C TYR A 221 12.30 21.26 8.26
N ASN A 222 13.37 22.01 8.29
CA ASN A 222 14.23 22.27 7.13
C ASN A 222 15.63 21.68 7.31
N THR A 223 16.28 21.95 8.43
CA THR A 223 17.71 21.69 8.63
C THR A 223 18.00 20.23 8.95
N GLY A 224 17.02 19.49 9.48
CA GLY A 224 17.23 18.13 9.96
C GLY A 224 18.02 18.03 11.27
N ALA A 225 18.31 19.14 11.95
CA ALA A 225 18.84 19.15 13.30
C ALA A 225 17.83 18.57 14.29
N ILE A 226 18.29 17.88 15.33
CA ILE A 226 17.39 17.37 16.38
C ILE A 226 16.64 18.54 17.00
N SER A 227 15.33 18.40 17.10
CA SER A 227 14.43 19.41 17.66
C SER A 227 13.44 18.79 18.63
N ILE A 228 13.29 19.41 19.79
CA ILE A 228 12.28 19.09 20.80
C ILE A 228 11.23 20.21 20.91
N ASP A 229 11.26 21.15 19.97
CA ASP A 229 10.29 22.26 19.93
C ASP A 229 8.89 21.72 19.59
N PRO A 230 7.85 22.01 20.41
CA PRO A 230 6.52 21.44 20.21
C PRO A 230 5.83 21.95 18.95
N VAL A 231 6.07 23.20 18.55
CA VAL A 231 5.47 23.77 17.33
C VAL A 231 6.09 23.14 16.08
N ASN A 232 7.41 22.94 16.12
CA ASN A 232 8.12 22.22 15.05
C ASN A 232 7.64 20.75 14.96
N HIS A 233 7.41 20.09 16.09
CA HIS A 233 6.90 18.73 16.09
C HIS A 233 5.54 18.62 15.40
N GLU A 234 4.58 19.49 15.78
CA GLU A 234 3.27 19.53 15.12
C GLU A 234 3.41 19.79 13.62
N LYS A 235 4.24 20.74 13.21
CA LYS A 235 4.51 21.03 11.79
C LYS A 235 5.05 19.83 11.04
N MET A 236 5.97 19.06 11.64
CA MET A 236 6.55 17.84 11.04
C MET A 236 5.51 16.72 10.89
N VAL A 237 4.67 16.52 11.92
CA VAL A 237 3.57 15.55 11.89
C VAL A 237 2.59 15.89 10.77
N MET A 238 2.16 17.17 10.71
CA MET A 238 1.21 17.63 9.68
C MET A 238 1.79 17.53 8.28
N ALA A 239 3.08 17.83 8.08
CA ALA A 239 3.73 17.70 6.79
C ALA A 239 3.77 16.23 6.31
N ARG A 240 4.06 15.27 7.19
CA ARG A 240 4.03 13.84 6.87
C ARG A 240 2.61 13.37 6.54
N ARG A 241 1.60 13.82 7.29
CA ARG A 241 0.19 13.50 7.04
C ARG A 241 -0.28 14.06 5.70
N GLU A 242 0.01 15.34 5.46
CA GLU A 242 -0.36 16.03 4.23
C GLU A 242 0.32 15.42 3.00
N LYS A 243 1.59 15.02 3.09
CA LYS A 243 2.29 14.30 2.03
C LYS A 243 1.50 13.07 1.57
N ILE A 244 1.04 12.25 2.51
CA ILE A 244 0.26 11.04 2.17
C ILE A 244 -1.10 11.43 1.56
N ALA A 245 -1.76 12.46 2.09
CA ALA A 245 -3.04 12.90 1.57
C ALA A 245 -2.96 13.39 0.12
N ARG A 246 -1.91 14.15 -0.24
CA ARG A 246 -1.71 14.66 -1.62
C ARG A 246 -1.46 13.57 -2.67
N ILE A 247 -1.04 12.39 -2.27
CA ILE A 247 -0.90 11.25 -3.19
C ILE A 247 -2.26 10.89 -3.81
N ALA A 248 -3.38 11.25 -3.19
CA ALA A 248 -4.71 11.07 -3.78
C ALA A 248 -4.87 11.77 -5.14
N ASP A 249 -4.14 12.85 -5.38
CA ASP A 249 -4.15 13.60 -6.65
C ASP A 249 -3.23 12.98 -7.72
N ASP A 250 -2.34 12.06 -7.32
CA ASP A 250 -1.33 11.40 -8.16
C ASP A 250 -1.68 9.94 -8.49
N ILE A 251 -2.80 9.44 -7.99
CA ILE A 251 -3.30 8.09 -8.24
C ILE A 251 -4.59 8.12 -9.07
N PRO A 252 -4.90 7.02 -9.80
CA PRO A 252 -6.13 6.94 -10.57
C PRO A 252 -7.41 7.13 -9.74
N ALA A 253 -8.41 7.73 -10.35
CA ALA A 253 -9.75 7.75 -9.80
C ALA A 253 -10.30 6.33 -9.62
N LEU A 254 -11.20 6.15 -8.64
CA LEU A 254 -11.92 4.89 -8.45
C LEU A 254 -12.80 4.64 -9.68
N ASP A 255 -12.54 3.52 -10.35
CA ASP A 255 -13.31 3.07 -11.51
C ASP A 255 -14.55 2.31 -11.06
N VAL A 256 -15.67 2.51 -11.76
CA VAL A 256 -16.96 1.90 -11.45
C VAL A 256 -17.48 1.17 -12.68
N ILE A 257 -17.86 -0.08 -12.51
CA ILE A 257 -18.66 -0.80 -13.48
C ILE A 257 -20.12 -0.47 -13.17
N GLU A 258 -20.65 0.44 -13.96
CA GLU A 258 -22.03 0.92 -13.81
C GLU A 258 -23.05 -0.14 -14.23
N ALA A 259 -24.23 -0.08 -13.62
CA ALA A 259 -25.40 -0.85 -14.05
C ALA A 259 -26.62 0.09 -14.14
N GLU A 260 -27.31 0.08 -15.24
CA GLU A 260 -28.48 0.95 -15.47
C GLU A 260 -29.55 0.72 -14.38
N GLY A 261 -29.93 1.80 -13.71
CA GLY A 261 -30.92 1.77 -12.63
C GLY A 261 -30.39 1.27 -11.28
N ALA A 262 -29.08 1.04 -11.12
CA ALA A 262 -28.51 0.65 -9.83
C ALA A 262 -28.56 1.81 -8.83
N ASP A 263 -29.13 1.54 -7.66
CA ASP A 263 -29.06 2.42 -6.49
C ASP A 263 -28.19 1.84 -5.36
N THR A 264 -27.54 0.71 -5.66
CA THR A 264 -26.67 -0.02 -4.74
C THR A 264 -25.37 -0.34 -5.45
N ILE A 265 -24.25 -0.21 -4.71
CA ILE A 265 -22.92 -0.57 -5.19
C ILE A 265 -22.31 -1.66 -4.31
N LEU A 266 -21.79 -2.70 -4.95
CA LEU A 266 -20.96 -3.73 -4.32
C LEU A 266 -19.50 -3.33 -4.43
N ILE A 267 -18.77 -3.28 -3.32
CA ILE A 267 -17.36 -2.92 -3.30
C ILE A 267 -16.52 -3.97 -2.59
N GLY A 268 -15.28 -4.08 -3.01
CA GLY A 268 -14.27 -4.91 -2.37
C GLY A 268 -12.86 -4.35 -2.57
N TRP A 269 -11.89 -5.08 -2.08
CA TRP A 269 -10.47 -4.77 -2.22
C TRP A 269 -9.63 -6.06 -2.24
N GLY A 270 -8.37 -5.96 -2.66
CA GLY A 270 -7.47 -7.12 -2.64
C GLY A 270 -7.98 -8.32 -3.45
N GLY A 271 -7.73 -9.54 -2.98
CA GLY A 271 -8.05 -10.78 -3.68
C GLY A 271 -9.54 -11.12 -3.87
N THR A 272 -10.46 -10.25 -3.44
CA THR A 272 -11.90 -10.47 -3.63
C THR A 272 -12.42 -10.08 -5.01
N TYR A 273 -11.62 -9.40 -5.84
CA TYR A 273 -12.03 -8.80 -7.11
C TYR A 273 -12.83 -9.72 -8.02
N GLY A 274 -12.29 -10.89 -8.37
CA GLY A 274 -12.92 -11.79 -9.34
C GLY A 274 -14.28 -12.31 -8.89
N HIS A 275 -14.39 -12.68 -7.62
CA HIS A 275 -15.62 -13.19 -7.03
C HIS A 275 -16.72 -12.15 -7.00
N LEU A 276 -16.41 -10.92 -6.55
CA LEU A 276 -17.37 -9.83 -6.42
C LEU A 276 -17.81 -9.29 -7.77
N ARG A 277 -16.90 -9.14 -8.72
CA ARG A 277 -17.21 -8.72 -10.08
C ARG A 277 -18.18 -9.70 -10.76
N THR A 278 -17.92 -11.01 -10.60
CA THR A 278 -18.79 -12.05 -11.16
C THR A 278 -20.17 -12.03 -10.48
N ALA A 279 -20.21 -11.90 -9.14
CA ALA A 279 -21.46 -11.82 -8.40
C ALA A 279 -22.31 -10.60 -8.83
N ALA A 280 -21.69 -9.42 -9.01
CA ALA A 280 -22.40 -8.24 -9.52
C ALA A 280 -22.98 -8.47 -10.92
N ALA A 281 -22.23 -9.13 -11.81
CA ALA A 281 -22.70 -9.47 -13.16
C ALA A 281 -23.87 -10.47 -13.13
N GLU A 282 -23.84 -11.49 -12.26
CA GLU A 282 -24.92 -12.47 -12.10
C GLU A 282 -26.18 -11.81 -11.52
N LEU A 283 -26.04 -10.91 -10.54
CA LEU A 283 -27.15 -10.13 -9.99
C LEU A 283 -27.82 -9.28 -11.07
N CYS A 284 -27.05 -8.57 -11.89
CA CYS A 284 -27.58 -7.79 -13.01
C CYS A 284 -28.31 -8.70 -14.02
N ALA A 285 -27.75 -9.85 -14.35
CA ALA A 285 -28.37 -10.82 -15.25
C ALA A 285 -29.69 -11.40 -14.69
N ALA A 286 -29.81 -11.48 -13.36
CA ALA A 286 -31.02 -11.91 -12.66
C ALA A 286 -32.07 -10.78 -12.48
N GLY A 287 -31.79 -9.55 -12.92
CA GLY A 287 -32.69 -8.41 -12.84
C GLY A 287 -32.51 -7.55 -11.58
N THR A 288 -31.44 -7.73 -10.81
CA THR A 288 -31.06 -6.88 -9.69
C THR A 288 -29.91 -5.97 -10.11
N PRO A 289 -30.16 -4.70 -10.52
CA PRO A 289 -29.10 -3.79 -10.95
C PRO A 289 -28.09 -3.57 -9.81
N MET A 290 -26.81 -3.85 -10.07
CA MET A 290 -25.74 -3.77 -9.09
C MET A 290 -24.49 -3.14 -9.70
N ALA A 291 -24.13 -1.94 -9.27
CA ALA A 291 -22.86 -1.33 -9.63
C ALA A 291 -21.72 -2.03 -8.87
N PHE A 292 -20.52 -1.98 -9.43
CA PHE A 292 -19.33 -2.61 -8.81
C PHE A 292 -18.13 -1.69 -8.87
N ALA A 293 -17.40 -1.56 -7.75
CA ALA A 293 -16.10 -0.92 -7.71
C ALA A 293 -15.11 -1.74 -6.86
N HIS A 294 -13.81 -1.58 -7.15
CA HIS A 294 -12.76 -2.30 -6.45
C HIS A 294 -11.61 -1.37 -6.06
N PHE A 295 -11.16 -1.47 -4.82
CA PHE A 295 -10.11 -0.59 -4.30
C PHE A 295 -8.74 -1.25 -4.39
N ASN A 296 -7.85 -0.68 -5.21
CA ASN A 296 -6.41 -0.95 -5.19
C ASN A 296 -5.67 0.03 -4.26
N TYR A 297 -6.20 1.24 -4.08
CA TYR A 297 -5.63 2.27 -3.20
C TYR A 297 -6.50 2.40 -1.95
N ILE A 298 -5.92 2.05 -0.81
CA ILE A 298 -6.62 2.01 0.47
C ILE A 298 -6.33 3.28 1.29
N ASN A 299 -5.07 3.71 1.30
CA ASN A 299 -4.66 4.96 1.96
C ASN A 299 -3.52 5.62 1.18
N PRO A 300 -3.73 6.81 0.60
CA PRO A 300 -5.01 7.51 0.55
C PRO A 300 -6.03 6.78 -0.33
N LEU A 301 -7.30 7.06 -0.11
CA LEU A 301 -8.37 6.67 -1.03
C LEU A 301 -8.29 7.55 -2.30
N PRO A 302 -8.73 7.04 -3.47
CA PRO A 302 -8.89 7.85 -4.68
C PRO A 302 -9.73 9.11 -4.43
N ALA A 303 -9.37 10.22 -5.06
CA ALA A 303 -9.97 11.54 -4.80
C ALA A 303 -11.49 11.57 -5.01
N ASN A 304 -12.00 10.80 -5.96
CA ASN A 304 -13.44 10.72 -6.27
C ASN A 304 -14.23 9.74 -5.38
N THR A 305 -13.61 9.09 -4.39
CA THR A 305 -14.27 8.06 -3.58
C THR A 305 -15.56 8.55 -2.92
N ALA A 306 -15.53 9.74 -2.33
CA ALA A 306 -16.70 10.31 -1.66
C ALA A 306 -17.88 10.55 -2.62
N GLU A 307 -17.59 11.04 -3.83
CA GLU A 307 -18.58 11.29 -4.87
C GLU A 307 -19.19 9.99 -5.35
N VAL A 308 -18.36 9.00 -5.68
CA VAL A 308 -18.80 7.67 -6.13
C VAL A 308 -19.68 7.00 -5.09
N LEU A 309 -19.24 6.92 -3.82
CA LEU A 309 -20.01 6.19 -2.81
C LEU A 309 -21.34 6.89 -2.46
N ARG A 310 -21.39 8.23 -2.46
CA ARG A 310 -22.62 9.00 -2.20
C ARG A 310 -23.62 8.99 -3.35
N HIS A 311 -23.20 8.57 -4.53
CA HIS A 311 -24.12 8.39 -5.67
C HIS A 311 -25.14 7.28 -5.39
N TYR A 312 -24.77 6.28 -4.60
CA TYR A 312 -25.61 5.12 -4.30
C TYR A 312 -26.29 5.26 -2.94
N LYS A 313 -27.54 4.77 -2.84
CA LYS A 313 -28.29 4.76 -1.59
C LYS A 313 -27.75 3.76 -0.58
N LYS A 314 -27.19 2.66 -1.08
CA LYS A 314 -26.63 1.57 -0.26
C LYS A 314 -25.27 1.17 -0.79
N VAL A 315 -24.30 1.05 0.10
CA VAL A 315 -22.93 0.59 -0.19
C VAL A 315 -22.75 -0.76 0.48
N ILE A 316 -22.48 -1.81 -0.28
CA ILE A 316 -22.21 -3.16 0.26
C ILE A 316 -20.71 -3.42 0.17
N VAL A 317 -20.05 -3.63 1.30
CA VAL A 317 -18.62 -3.97 1.38
C VAL A 317 -18.48 -5.46 1.65
N ALA A 318 -17.77 -6.16 0.75
CA ALA A 318 -17.50 -7.59 0.90
C ALA A 318 -16.01 -7.86 1.09
N GLU A 319 -15.63 -8.46 2.22
CA GLU A 319 -14.23 -8.66 2.59
C GLU A 319 -13.99 -9.92 3.44
N LEU A 320 -12.76 -10.43 3.39
CA LEU A 320 -12.35 -11.67 4.06
C LEU A 320 -11.83 -11.38 5.48
N ASN A 321 -12.62 -10.63 6.26
CA ASN A 321 -12.38 -10.28 7.67
C ASN A 321 -13.70 -9.87 8.33
N THR A 322 -13.65 -9.27 9.50
CA THR A 322 -14.84 -8.85 10.29
C THR A 322 -15.44 -7.51 9.88
N GLY A 323 -15.03 -6.91 8.75
CA GLY A 323 -15.54 -5.63 8.27
C GLY A 323 -14.58 -4.46 8.45
N MET A 324 -13.27 -4.71 8.37
CA MET A 324 -12.23 -3.72 8.63
C MET A 324 -12.24 -2.57 7.61
N PHE A 325 -12.45 -2.87 6.33
CA PHE A 325 -12.53 -1.82 5.32
C PHE A 325 -13.87 -1.07 5.39
N ALA A 326 -14.95 -1.80 5.68
CA ALA A 326 -16.24 -1.17 5.96
C ALA A 326 -16.16 -0.19 7.14
N ASP A 327 -15.46 -0.57 8.24
CA ASP A 327 -15.22 0.32 9.38
C ASP A 327 -14.38 1.54 8.99
N TYR A 328 -13.33 1.33 8.19
CA TYR A 328 -12.50 2.42 7.71
C TYR A 328 -13.28 3.41 6.84
N LEU A 329 -14.11 2.92 5.92
CA LEU A 329 -14.99 3.78 5.11
C LEU A 329 -16.05 4.48 5.94
N GLN A 330 -16.69 3.77 6.89
CA GLN A 330 -17.71 4.35 7.76
C GLN A 330 -17.13 5.46 8.64
N CYS A 331 -15.89 5.32 9.10
CA CYS A 331 -15.19 6.36 9.86
C CYS A 331 -14.90 7.60 9.00
N LYS A 332 -14.59 7.42 7.72
CA LYS A 332 -14.32 8.51 6.77
C LYS A 332 -15.60 9.17 6.24
N PHE A 333 -16.65 8.39 6.06
CA PHE A 333 -17.93 8.80 5.47
C PHE A 333 -19.09 8.34 6.37
N PRO A 334 -19.31 8.99 7.52
CA PRO A 334 -20.29 8.56 8.51
C PRO A 334 -21.73 8.68 8.04
N ASP A 335 -21.97 9.40 6.96
CA ASP A 335 -23.28 9.60 6.33
C ASP A 335 -23.71 8.45 5.39
N LEU A 336 -22.83 7.51 5.06
CA LEU A 336 -23.14 6.39 4.17
C LEU A 336 -23.90 5.26 4.89
N ASP A 337 -24.84 4.63 4.20
CA ASP A 337 -25.45 3.35 4.63
C ASP A 337 -24.58 2.18 4.14
N ILE A 338 -23.62 1.77 4.98
CA ILE A 338 -22.68 0.69 4.66
C ILE A 338 -23.18 -0.64 5.22
N LYS A 339 -23.48 -1.57 4.32
CA LYS A 339 -23.78 -2.98 4.62
C LYS A 339 -22.54 -3.84 4.46
N ARG A 340 -22.49 -5.00 5.11
CA ARG A 340 -21.29 -5.83 5.19
C ARG A 340 -21.58 -7.27 4.79
N ILE A 341 -20.67 -7.82 3.99
CA ILE A 341 -20.55 -9.25 3.71
C ILE A 341 -19.18 -9.71 4.16
N ASN A 342 -19.14 -10.39 5.29
CA ASN A 342 -17.90 -10.80 5.93
C ASN A 342 -17.73 -12.32 5.87
N LYS A 343 -16.50 -12.78 5.55
CA LYS A 343 -16.14 -14.20 5.59
C LYS A 343 -14.79 -14.38 6.29
N ILE A 344 -14.72 -15.25 7.29
CA ILE A 344 -13.52 -15.50 8.09
C ILE A 344 -13.32 -17.01 8.18
N GLN A 345 -12.85 -17.62 7.11
CA GLN A 345 -12.74 -19.08 6.99
C GLN A 345 -11.43 -19.55 6.39
N GLY A 346 -10.48 -18.62 6.13
CA GLY A 346 -9.25 -18.94 5.41
C GLY A 346 -9.48 -19.37 3.97
N GLN A 347 -10.59 -18.96 3.35
CA GLN A 347 -11.02 -19.31 2.00
C GLN A 347 -11.59 -18.10 1.27
N PRO A 348 -11.44 -18.00 -0.05
CA PRO A 348 -12.10 -16.98 -0.84
C PRO A 348 -13.63 -17.12 -0.79
N PHE A 349 -14.34 -16.08 -1.21
CA PHE A 349 -15.79 -16.16 -1.45
C PHE A 349 -16.11 -17.16 -2.55
N LEU A 350 -17.27 -17.81 -2.46
CA LEU A 350 -17.97 -18.34 -3.62
C LEU A 350 -18.85 -17.24 -4.20
N VAL A 351 -19.01 -17.22 -5.50
CA VAL A 351 -19.89 -16.24 -6.17
C VAL A 351 -21.32 -16.33 -5.63
N SER A 352 -21.85 -17.57 -5.47
CA SER A 352 -23.18 -17.83 -4.90
C SER A 352 -23.34 -17.28 -3.47
N GLU A 353 -22.33 -17.41 -2.61
CA GLU A 353 -22.37 -16.85 -1.25
C GLU A 353 -22.58 -15.33 -1.28
N VAL A 354 -21.90 -14.64 -2.21
CA VAL A 354 -22.05 -13.18 -2.34
C VAL A 354 -23.41 -12.82 -2.89
N VAL A 355 -23.91 -13.53 -3.93
CA VAL A 355 -25.22 -13.32 -4.53
C VAL A 355 -26.32 -13.51 -3.48
N ASP A 356 -26.27 -14.61 -2.71
CA ASP A 356 -27.28 -14.91 -1.67
C ASP A 356 -27.29 -13.82 -0.60
N ARG A 357 -26.10 -13.40 -0.10
CA ARG A 357 -26.00 -12.36 0.92
C ARG A 357 -26.44 -10.99 0.42
N VAL A 358 -26.16 -10.64 -0.83
CA VAL A 358 -26.68 -9.40 -1.43
C VAL A 358 -28.19 -9.42 -1.50
N ASN A 359 -28.81 -10.53 -1.95
CA ASN A 359 -30.26 -10.66 -2.01
C ASN A 359 -30.90 -10.50 -0.62
N GLU A 360 -30.33 -11.13 0.42
CA GLU A 360 -30.79 -10.95 1.80
C GLU A 360 -30.74 -9.47 2.23
N ILE A 361 -29.62 -8.78 1.97
CA ILE A 361 -29.45 -7.35 2.30
C ILE A 361 -30.45 -6.46 1.52
N MET A 362 -30.77 -6.82 0.28
CA MET A 362 -31.73 -6.07 -0.53
C MET A 362 -33.17 -6.28 -0.06
N GLU A 363 -33.52 -7.42 0.59
CA GLU A 363 -34.78 -7.70 1.19
C GLU A 363 -34.99 -7.05 2.58
N GLU A 364 -33.91 -6.69 3.27
CA GLU A 364 -33.98 -5.96 4.53
C GLU A 364 -34.57 -4.55 4.31
N LYS A 365 -35.70 -4.26 4.98
CA LYS A 365 -36.45 -2.99 4.85
C LYS A 365 -35.84 -1.87 5.70
#